data_10ac3d8178ac7020c236c1ae17ddb3e0
#
_entry.id   10ac3d8178ac7020c236c1ae17ddb3e0
#
_cell.length_a   1.000
_cell.length_b   1.000
_cell.length_c   1.000
_cell.angle_alpha   90.00
_cell.angle_beta   90.00
_cell.angle_gamma   90.00
#
_symmetry.space_group_name_H-M   'P 1'
#
loop_
_entity.id
_entity.type
_entity.pdbx_description
1 polymer ?
#
loop_
_entity_poly.entity_id
_entity_poly.type
_entity_poly.pdbx_seq_one_letter_code
_entity_poly.pdbx_strand_id
1 'polypeptide(L)'
;MKLSSKFLILTMAVFSNLAFGSGDYLKLGTSILSDLVAIESTAGMGLATEASELSKTLLLNHGFDDEDLKVVGPTDSSKGLYAVYKGQSSNKPIVVMAHIDVVPAVKDSWDTDPFQLVEIDGFLHGRGASDNKGGAAALLTTFIRLKEERFVPK
;
A
#
# COMPACT_ATOMS: atom_id res chain seq x y z
N MET A 1 40.39 48.35 -6.46
CA MET A 1 39.91 47.64 -5.28
C MET A 1 38.46 47.24 -5.58
N LYS A 2 38.21 45.97 -6.02
CA LYS A 2 36.89 45.48 -6.42
C LYS A 2 36.37 44.58 -5.28
N LEU A 3 35.32 45.02 -4.58
CA LEU A 3 34.57 44.18 -3.64
C LEU A 3 33.68 43.23 -4.44
N SER A 4 33.95 41.92 -4.30
CA SER A 4 33.09 40.87 -4.79
C SER A 4 32.04 40.55 -3.73
N SER A 5 30.79 40.93 -4.00
CA SER A 5 29.63 40.58 -3.19
C SER A 5 29.22 39.15 -3.54
N LYS A 6 29.53 38.20 -2.67
CA LYS A 6 28.97 36.83 -2.76
C LYS A 6 27.57 36.82 -2.14
N PHE A 7 26.56 36.80 -3.00
CA PHE A 7 25.18 36.55 -2.61
C PHE A 7 25.05 35.05 -2.21
N LEU A 8 24.90 34.82 -0.92
CA LEU A 8 24.56 33.49 -0.38
C LEU A 8 23.04 33.35 -0.48
N ILE A 9 22.55 32.62 -1.48
CA ILE A 9 21.13 32.24 -1.57
C ILE A 9 20.92 31.08 -0.64
N LEU A 10 20.35 31.39 0.55
CA LEU A 10 19.87 30.38 1.50
C LEU A 10 18.48 29.91 1.02
N THR A 11 18.44 28.83 0.26
CA THR A 11 17.18 28.13 -0.06
C THR A 11 16.67 27.45 1.19
N MET A 12 15.77 28.11 1.91
CA MET A 12 14.95 27.47 2.94
C MET A 12 13.99 26.50 2.23
N ALA A 13 14.34 25.21 2.27
CA ALA A 13 13.38 24.14 1.97
C ALA A 13 12.33 24.13 3.10
N VAL A 14 11.19 24.76 2.86
CA VAL A 14 10.02 24.65 3.72
C VAL A 14 9.47 23.25 3.52
N PHE A 15 9.89 22.31 4.36
CA PHE A 15 9.17 21.04 4.52
C PHE A 15 7.83 21.35 5.19
N SER A 16 6.81 21.58 4.38
CA SER A 16 5.44 21.58 4.85
C SER A 16 5.13 20.15 5.31
N ASN A 17 5.18 19.91 6.62
CA ASN A 17 4.57 18.74 7.23
C ASN A 17 3.05 18.86 7.03
N LEU A 18 2.54 18.40 5.90
CA LEU A 18 1.12 18.15 5.73
C LEU A 18 0.80 16.93 6.61
N ALA A 19 0.35 17.18 7.83
CA ALA A 19 -0.27 16.13 8.64
C ALA A 19 -1.55 15.73 7.95
N PHE A 20 -1.62 14.49 7.44
CA PHE A 20 -2.85 13.94 6.87
C PHE A 20 -3.93 13.88 7.94
N GLY A 21 -5.12 14.39 7.64
CA GLY A 21 -6.31 14.22 8.47
C GLY A 21 -6.81 12.76 8.40
N SER A 22 -7.61 12.35 9.38
CA SER A 22 -8.19 10.98 9.39
C SER A 22 -8.98 10.64 8.11
N GLY A 23 -9.59 11.64 7.47
CA GLY A 23 -10.30 11.48 6.19
C GLY A 23 -9.38 11.20 5.00
N ASP A 24 -8.11 11.61 5.07
CA ASP A 24 -7.16 11.39 3.98
C ASP A 24 -6.69 9.93 3.95
N TYR A 25 -6.51 9.30 5.11
CA TYR A 25 -6.18 7.87 5.18
C TYR A 25 -7.34 6.97 4.77
N LEU A 26 -8.58 7.39 4.97
CA LEU A 26 -9.74 6.68 4.43
C LEU A 26 -9.74 6.71 2.90
N LYS A 27 -9.49 7.87 2.30
CA LYS A 27 -9.38 8.02 0.84
C LYS A 27 -8.21 7.20 0.29
N LEU A 28 -7.05 7.25 0.96
CA LEU A 28 -5.88 6.45 0.59
C LEU A 28 -6.22 4.96 0.63
N GLY A 29 -6.81 4.47 1.71
CA GLY A 29 -7.19 3.07 1.85
C GLY A 29 -8.20 2.62 0.80
N THR A 30 -9.18 3.46 0.47
CA THR A 30 -10.15 3.18 -0.61
C THR A 30 -9.46 3.15 -1.98
N SER A 31 -8.51 4.06 -2.25
CA SER A 31 -7.74 4.05 -3.49
C SER A 31 -6.88 2.78 -3.60
N ILE A 32 -6.16 2.40 -2.54
CA ILE A 32 -5.38 1.16 -2.50
C ILE A 32 -6.27 -0.06 -2.74
N LEU A 33 -7.44 -0.10 -2.12
CA LEU A 33 -8.39 -1.18 -2.32
C LEU A 33 -8.87 -1.25 -3.77
N SER A 34 -9.15 -0.09 -4.37
CA SER A 34 -9.55 0.01 -5.78
C SER A 34 -8.48 -0.56 -6.71
N ASP A 35 -7.22 -0.16 -6.50
CA ASP A 35 -6.10 -0.64 -7.30
C ASP A 35 -5.88 -2.15 -7.13
N LEU A 36 -6.00 -2.67 -5.92
CA LEU A 36 -5.90 -4.11 -5.65
C LEU A 36 -7.06 -4.88 -6.26
N VAL A 37 -8.31 -4.38 -6.20
CA VAL A 37 -9.50 -5.02 -6.78
C VAL A 37 -9.36 -5.10 -8.30
N ALA A 38 -8.80 -4.09 -8.95
CA ALA A 38 -8.60 -4.05 -10.39
C ALA A 38 -7.69 -5.17 -10.93
N ILE A 39 -6.83 -5.73 -10.07
CA ILE A 39 -5.98 -6.88 -10.43
C ILE A 39 -6.75 -8.18 -10.19
N GLU A 40 -7.07 -8.93 -11.26
CA GLU A 40 -7.72 -10.24 -11.17
C GLU A 40 -6.76 -11.31 -10.65
N SER A 41 -6.35 -11.23 -9.39
CA SER A 41 -5.39 -12.12 -8.74
C SER A 41 -5.96 -13.51 -8.42
N THR A 42 -6.73 -14.07 -9.34
CA THR A 42 -7.27 -15.43 -9.23
C THR A 42 -6.14 -16.45 -9.27
N ALA A 43 -6.22 -17.47 -8.43
CA ALA A 43 -5.24 -18.54 -8.36
C ALA A 43 -5.03 -19.18 -9.76
N GLY A 44 -3.78 -19.31 -10.17
CA GLY A 44 -3.39 -19.86 -11.49
C GLY A 44 -3.29 -18.82 -12.62
N MET A 45 -3.76 -17.58 -12.44
CA MET A 45 -3.60 -16.52 -13.45
C MET A 45 -2.29 -15.74 -13.33
N GLY A 46 -1.55 -15.92 -12.27
CA GLY A 46 -0.22 -15.30 -12.09
C GLY A 46 -0.22 -13.86 -11.58
N LEU A 47 -1.38 -13.28 -11.36
CA LEU A 47 -1.51 -11.85 -11.03
C LEU A 47 -1.36 -11.54 -9.53
N ALA A 48 -1.19 -12.54 -8.66
CA ALA A 48 -0.87 -12.32 -7.25
C ALA A 48 0.49 -11.61 -7.08
N THR A 49 1.46 -11.94 -7.94
CA THR A 49 2.76 -11.25 -7.97
C THR A 49 2.61 -9.79 -8.38
N GLU A 50 1.77 -9.48 -9.36
CA GLU A 50 1.49 -8.10 -9.78
C GLU A 50 0.90 -7.27 -8.63
N ALA A 51 -0.08 -7.80 -7.90
CA ALA A 51 -0.65 -7.14 -6.73
C ALA A 51 0.38 -6.92 -5.61
N SER A 52 1.35 -7.83 -5.46
CA SER A 52 2.45 -7.69 -4.51
C SER A 52 3.47 -6.63 -4.94
N GLU A 53 3.80 -6.56 -6.23
CA GLU A 53 4.69 -5.52 -6.77
C GLU A 53 4.04 -4.13 -6.73
N LEU A 54 2.74 -4.03 -6.99
CA LEU A 54 1.96 -2.80 -6.78
C LEU A 54 2.07 -2.35 -5.32
N SER A 55 1.84 -3.27 -4.38
CA SER A 55 1.92 -2.98 -2.94
C SER A 55 3.33 -2.56 -2.51
N LYS A 56 4.38 -3.19 -3.05
CA LYS A 56 5.78 -2.80 -2.83
C LYS A 56 6.04 -1.38 -3.34
N THR A 57 5.63 -1.09 -4.58
CA THR A 57 5.80 0.22 -5.20
C THR A 57 5.12 1.31 -4.38
N LEU A 58 3.92 1.03 -3.88
CA LEU A 58 3.19 1.94 -3.01
C LEU A 58 3.99 2.27 -1.74
N LEU A 59 4.52 1.27 -1.05
CA LEU A 59 5.31 1.50 0.17
C LEU A 59 6.60 2.26 -0.12
N LEU A 60 7.30 1.97 -1.24
CA LEU A 60 8.48 2.74 -1.68
C LEU A 60 8.14 4.23 -1.87
N ASN A 61 7.02 4.53 -2.52
CA ASN A 61 6.56 5.91 -2.77
C ASN A 61 6.24 6.67 -1.47
N HIS A 62 5.95 5.94 -0.38
CA HIS A 62 5.73 6.48 0.96
C HIS A 62 6.96 6.37 1.88
N GLY A 63 8.15 6.23 1.29
CA GLY A 63 9.43 6.36 2.00
C GLY A 63 9.87 5.12 2.77
N PHE A 64 9.37 3.93 2.44
CA PHE A 64 9.96 2.68 2.90
C PHE A 64 11.25 2.37 2.14
N ASP A 65 12.21 1.75 2.81
CA ASP A 65 13.47 1.37 2.20
C ASP A 65 13.31 0.06 1.43
N ASP A 66 13.90 -0.04 0.22
CA ASP A 66 13.78 -1.22 -0.63
C ASP A 66 14.32 -2.50 0.04
N GLU A 67 15.35 -2.38 0.89
CA GLU A 67 15.91 -3.50 1.65
C GLU A 67 14.91 -4.16 2.61
N ASP A 68 13.90 -3.40 3.06
CA ASP A 68 12.84 -3.85 3.98
C ASP A 68 11.62 -4.43 3.25
N LEU A 69 11.63 -4.43 1.92
CA LEU A 69 10.51 -4.83 1.07
C LEU A 69 10.94 -5.94 0.11
N LYS A 70 10.36 -7.12 0.24
CA LYS A 70 10.69 -8.27 -0.63
C LYS A 70 9.43 -8.90 -1.19
N VAL A 71 9.37 -9.05 -2.50
CA VAL A 71 8.33 -9.83 -3.17
C VAL A 71 8.89 -11.23 -3.39
N VAL A 72 8.39 -12.19 -2.62
CA VAL A 72 8.89 -13.57 -2.55
C VAL A 72 7.75 -14.57 -2.60
N GLY A 73 8.02 -15.75 -3.14
CA GLY A 73 7.05 -16.82 -3.21
C GLY A 73 7.59 -18.07 -3.92
N PRO A 74 6.79 -19.13 -3.97
CA PRO A 74 7.22 -20.42 -4.49
C PRO A 74 7.40 -20.43 -6.01
N THR A 75 6.70 -19.56 -6.74
CA THR A 75 6.78 -19.44 -8.21
C THR A 75 6.76 -17.96 -8.61
N ASP A 76 7.12 -17.65 -9.85
CA ASP A 76 7.11 -16.29 -10.37
C ASP A 76 5.71 -15.67 -10.43
N SER A 77 4.68 -16.48 -10.48
CA SER A 77 3.28 -16.07 -10.56
C SER A 77 2.57 -16.03 -9.20
N SER A 78 3.21 -16.52 -8.12
CA SER A 78 2.59 -16.65 -6.80
C SER A 78 3.54 -16.13 -5.72
N LYS A 79 3.83 -14.83 -5.78
CA LYS A 79 4.65 -14.13 -4.78
C LYS A 79 3.78 -13.23 -3.92
N GLY A 80 4.15 -13.11 -2.65
CA GLY A 80 3.59 -12.17 -1.69
C GLY A 80 4.60 -11.09 -1.31
N LEU A 81 4.12 -9.95 -0.86
CA LEU A 81 4.96 -8.91 -0.30
C LEU A 81 5.30 -9.25 1.15
N TYR A 82 6.59 -9.29 1.46
CA TYR A 82 7.13 -9.25 2.81
C TYR A 82 7.66 -7.86 3.07
N ALA A 83 7.07 -7.15 4.04
CA ALA A 83 7.45 -5.80 4.42
C ALA A 83 7.82 -5.75 5.90
N VAL A 84 8.93 -5.10 6.22
CA VAL A 84 9.39 -4.91 7.59
C VAL A 84 9.25 -3.45 7.99
N TYR A 85 8.59 -3.20 9.10
CA TYR A 85 8.57 -1.90 9.76
C TYR A 85 9.47 -1.98 11.00
N LYS A 86 10.68 -1.43 10.89
CA LYS A 86 11.70 -1.54 11.95
C LYS A 86 11.33 -0.76 13.19
N GLY A 87 11.52 -1.37 14.35
CA GLY A 87 11.38 -0.76 15.68
C GLY A 87 12.72 -0.39 16.31
N GLN A 88 12.66 0.02 17.57
CA GLN A 88 13.85 0.42 18.37
C GLN A 88 14.59 -0.76 18.99
N SER A 89 13.96 -1.92 19.08
CA SER A 89 14.51 -3.06 19.81
C SER A 89 14.57 -4.31 18.93
N SER A 90 15.36 -5.29 19.36
CA SER A 90 15.45 -6.62 18.77
C SER A 90 14.43 -7.61 19.35
N ASN A 91 13.35 -7.12 19.94
CA ASN A 91 12.27 -7.95 20.46
C ASN A 91 11.61 -8.74 19.32
N LYS A 92 10.86 -9.80 19.70
CA LYS A 92 10.13 -10.60 18.72
C LYS A 92 9.15 -9.71 17.93
N PRO A 93 9.17 -9.79 16.60
CA PRO A 93 8.27 -8.99 15.77
C PRO A 93 6.81 -9.45 15.94
N ILE A 94 5.89 -8.52 15.74
CA ILE A 94 4.48 -8.83 15.49
C ILE A 94 4.35 -9.09 13.99
N VAL A 95 3.78 -10.22 13.60
CA VAL A 95 3.46 -10.54 12.22
C VAL A 95 1.98 -10.31 11.99
N VAL A 96 1.67 -9.48 11.00
CA VAL A 96 0.31 -9.26 10.50
C VAL A 96 0.24 -9.71 9.04
N MET A 97 -0.86 -10.34 8.66
CA MET A 97 -1.00 -10.95 7.33
C MET A 97 -2.37 -10.69 6.74
N ALA A 98 -2.39 -10.51 5.42
CA ALA A 98 -3.60 -10.56 4.60
C ALA A 98 -3.23 -11.26 3.28
N HIS A 99 -4.17 -11.99 2.70
CA HIS A 99 -3.96 -12.54 1.36
C HIS A 99 -4.54 -11.61 0.28
N ILE A 100 -3.97 -11.65 -0.90
CA ILE A 100 -4.32 -10.80 -2.03
C ILE A 100 -4.84 -11.58 -3.25
N ASP A 101 -4.73 -12.91 -3.19
CA ASP A 101 -5.38 -13.77 -4.17
C ASP A 101 -6.88 -13.84 -3.92
N VAL A 102 -7.63 -14.16 -4.98
CA VAL A 102 -9.08 -14.24 -4.94
C VAL A 102 -9.56 -15.50 -5.67
N VAL A 103 -10.76 -15.95 -5.33
CA VAL A 103 -11.45 -16.96 -6.14
C VAL A 103 -12.00 -16.33 -7.43
N PRO A 104 -12.19 -17.12 -8.50
CA PRO A 104 -12.74 -16.63 -9.75
C PRO A 104 -14.07 -15.88 -9.55
N ALA A 105 -14.33 -14.92 -10.41
CA ALA A 105 -15.61 -14.23 -10.50
C ALA A 105 -16.25 -14.52 -11.85
N VAL A 106 -17.45 -15.10 -11.82
CA VAL A 106 -18.27 -15.27 -13.02
C VAL A 106 -19.03 -13.95 -13.23
N LYS A 107 -18.64 -13.16 -14.24
CA LYS A 107 -19.16 -11.80 -14.48
C LYS A 107 -20.69 -11.74 -14.54
N ASP A 108 -21.32 -12.73 -15.17
CA ASP A 108 -22.79 -12.80 -15.29
C ASP A 108 -23.53 -12.98 -13.94
N SER A 109 -22.78 -13.28 -12.87
CA SER A 109 -23.32 -13.41 -11.51
C SER A 109 -23.11 -12.15 -10.65
N TRP A 110 -22.68 -11.04 -11.28
CA TRP A 110 -22.43 -9.77 -10.63
C TRP A 110 -23.26 -8.66 -11.26
N ASP A 111 -23.82 -7.79 -10.42
CA ASP A 111 -24.55 -6.60 -10.91
C ASP A 111 -23.63 -5.51 -11.43
N THR A 112 -22.32 -5.58 -11.07
CA THR A 112 -21.26 -4.66 -11.52
C THR A 112 -20.04 -5.46 -11.98
N ASP A 113 -19.04 -4.82 -12.58
CA ASP A 113 -17.78 -5.52 -12.89
C ASP A 113 -17.09 -5.92 -11.57
N PRO A 114 -16.84 -7.22 -11.33
CA PRO A 114 -16.22 -7.69 -10.08
C PRO A 114 -14.80 -7.17 -9.86
N PHE A 115 -14.11 -6.70 -10.90
CA PHE A 115 -12.76 -6.15 -10.82
C PHE A 115 -12.72 -4.62 -10.93
N GLN A 116 -13.87 -3.97 -10.75
CA GLN A 116 -13.99 -2.54 -10.56
C GLN A 116 -14.63 -2.27 -9.20
N LEU A 117 -13.90 -1.60 -8.30
CA LEU A 117 -14.47 -1.22 -7.00
C LEU A 117 -15.54 -0.15 -7.20
N VAL A 118 -16.76 -0.42 -6.75
CA VAL A 118 -17.88 0.53 -6.80
C VAL A 118 -18.50 0.69 -5.40
N GLU A 119 -18.98 1.89 -5.11
CA GLU A 119 -19.74 2.15 -3.88
C GLU A 119 -21.23 2.13 -4.18
N ILE A 120 -21.98 1.31 -3.44
CA ILE A 120 -23.45 1.22 -3.52
C ILE A 120 -23.98 1.26 -2.09
N ASP A 121 -24.84 2.20 -1.79
CA ASP A 121 -25.49 2.38 -0.48
C ASP A 121 -24.48 2.43 0.70
N GLY A 122 -23.31 3.03 0.47
CA GLY A 122 -22.25 3.15 1.48
C GLY A 122 -21.38 1.89 1.66
N PHE A 123 -21.55 0.87 0.83
CA PHE A 123 -20.73 -0.34 0.82
C PHE A 123 -19.87 -0.41 -0.43
N LEU A 124 -18.60 -0.85 -0.25
CA LEU A 124 -17.67 -1.06 -1.34
C LEU A 124 -17.82 -2.48 -1.92
N HIS A 125 -18.19 -2.57 -3.18
CA HIS A 125 -18.41 -3.82 -3.90
C HIS A 125 -17.27 -4.09 -4.87
N GLY A 126 -16.76 -5.33 -4.87
CA GLY A 126 -15.70 -5.81 -5.76
C GLY A 126 -15.18 -7.17 -5.31
N ARG A 127 -14.59 -7.96 -6.23
CA ARG A 127 -14.04 -9.26 -5.89
C ARG A 127 -12.82 -9.09 -4.96
N GLY A 128 -12.91 -9.68 -3.77
CA GLY A 128 -11.88 -9.58 -2.74
C GLY A 128 -11.99 -8.33 -1.85
N ALA A 129 -12.95 -7.43 -2.08
CA ALA A 129 -13.11 -6.23 -1.25
C ALA A 129 -13.26 -6.55 0.24
N SER A 130 -13.94 -7.64 0.59
CA SER A 130 -14.03 -8.14 1.97
C SER A 130 -12.98 -9.20 2.28
N ASP A 131 -12.71 -10.15 1.37
CA ASP A 131 -11.85 -11.32 1.58
C ASP A 131 -10.80 -11.47 0.46
N ASN A 132 -9.54 -10.97 0.63
CA ASN A 132 -9.07 -10.21 1.79
C ASN A 132 -8.27 -8.96 1.33
N LYS A 133 -8.53 -8.45 0.12
CA LYS A 133 -7.87 -7.22 -0.38
C LYS A 133 -8.18 -6.00 0.49
N GLY A 134 -9.37 -5.96 1.11
CA GLY A 134 -9.70 -4.92 2.09
C GLY A 134 -8.80 -4.97 3.31
N GLY A 135 -8.51 -6.17 3.82
CA GLY A 135 -7.51 -6.37 4.89
C GLY A 135 -6.11 -5.93 4.45
N ALA A 136 -5.70 -6.29 3.23
CA ALA A 136 -4.42 -5.87 2.67
C ALA A 136 -4.32 -4.34 2.53
N ALA A 137 -5.37 -3.68 1.99
CA ALA A 137 -5.43 -2.23 1.87
C ALA A 137 -5.36 -1.54 3.24
N ALA A 138 -6.06 -2.08 4.25
CA ALA A 138 -6.00 -1.55 5.62
C ALA A 138 -4.59 -1.68 6.23
N LEU A 139 -3.89 -2.81 6.01
CA LEU A 139 -2.51 -2.99 6.47
C LEU A 139 -1.54 -2.03 5.78
N LEU A 140 -1.62 -1.89 4.46
CA LEU A 140 -0.78 -0.97 3.68
C LEU A 140 -1.01 0.47 4.14
N THR A 141 -2.27 0.89 4.26
CA THR A 141 -2.63 2.23 4.75
C THR A 141 -2.08 2.48 6.17
N THR A 142 -2.19 1.47 7.05
CA THR A 142 -1.66 1.57 8.41
C THR A 142 -0.15 1.72 8.43
N PHE A 143 0.59 0.97 7.61
CA PHE A 143 2.04 1.08 7.51
C PHE A 143 2.45 2.45 7.00
N ILE A 144 1.80 2.96 5.96
CA ILE A 144 2.02 4.29 5.41
C ILE A 144 1.77 5.35 6.50
N ARG A 145 0.63 5.28 7.18
CA ARG A 145 0.30 6.18 8.26
C ARG A 145 1.35 6.19 9.36
N LEU A 146 1.77 5.02 9.85
CA LEU A 146 2.81 4.91 10.88
C LEU A 146 4.13 5.55 10.43
N LYS A 147 4.50 5.36 9.15
CA LYS A 147 5.72 5.96 8.58
C LYS A 147 5.62 7.48 8.51
N GLU A 148 4.50 8.02 8.07
CA GLU A 148 4.25 9.46 7.97
C GLU A 148 4.15 10.14 9.34
N GLU A 149 3.51 9.48 10.31
CA GLU A 149 3.45 9.92 11.70
C GLU A 149 4.79 9.73 12.45
N ARG A 150 5.80 9.14 11.80
CA ARG A 150 7.12 8.84 12.38
C ARG A 150 7.02 8.00 13.65
N PHE A 151 6.02 7.14 13.71
CA PHE A 151 5.88 6.19 14.82
C PHE A 151 7.01 5.17 14.76
N VAL A 152 7.69 4.95 15.89
CA VAL A 152 8.76 3.94 16.00
C VAL A 152 8.33 2.88 17.01
N PRO A 153 8.07 1.64 16.57
CA PRO A 153 7.72 0.53 17.47
C PRO A 153 8.82 0.27 18.51
N LYS A 154 8.41 -0.18 19.69
CA LYS A 154 9.34 -0.54 20.78
C LYS A 154 9.84 -1.96 20.63
#